data_0bc222a31b6efdb41b2c43ab928dae98
#
_entry.id   0bc222a31b6efdb41b2c43ab928dae98
#
_cell.length_a   1.000
_cell.length_b   1.000
_cell.length_c   1.000
_cell.angle_alpha   90.00
_cell.angle_beta   90.00
_cell.angle_gamma   90.00
#
_symmetry.space_group_name_H-M   'P 1'
#
loop_
_entity.id
_entity.type
_entity.pdbx_description
1 polymer ?
#
loop_
_entity_poly.entity_id
_entity_poly.type
_entity_poly.pdbx_seq_one_letter_code
_entity_poly.pdbx_strand_id
1 'polypeptide(L)'
;MMQTTGISYSETSVRDCSRSSSFGQRLKHSASRLKGVAVALTLGSLLSGCGVVNHMIYKTTGDVMQGFSRDHTIPYLMASGDLAMGCAMSEATAPLLMSFGRVTNEPDQLAVMLYLSAGGCAEEEGREHELAALAAMYERKGNAAEDAIIRQKRAYSLAAKRYLKGWQHHNTYYGEPGTGECPDFDDDMDEFIYFAGLLAGLQALNSEIQSTSSIGVPKNVGSIVARATGCLESEKWWGAPMALKATVWAMIPGAQPEGEDAFERLAMTDRQGEGAGVRLSHVFHAIAATNKGDEAMVKSVVRQHAESLKEQPSNDEWAFVDAMATNMIIAISDRLWVENTGHRTPLGQLGTFWDDQKAEVETMDLDGLL
;
A
#
# COMPACT_ATOMS: atom_id res chain seq x y z
N MET A 1 -20.17 -15.60 -37.40
CA MET A 1 -19.42 -16.86 -37.54
C MET A 1 -17.98 -16.57 -37.15
N MET A 2 -17.63 -16.76 -35.89
CA MET A 2 -16.25 -16.73 -35.42
C MET A 2 -16.15 -17.79 -34.31
N GLN A 3 -15.30 -18.74 -34.55
CA GLN A 3 -15.09 -19.92 -33.70
C GLN A 3 -14.35 -19.55 -32.43
N THR A 4 -14.92 -19.92 -31.31
CA THR A 4 -14.28 -19.91 -29.99
C THR A 4 -13.38 -21.14 -29.87
N THR A 5 -12.08 -20.95 -29.86
CA THR A 5 -11.11 -21.98 -29.49
C THR A 5 -11.00 -22.03 -27.96
N GLY A 6 -11.60 -23.05 -27.38
CA GLY A 6 -11.44 -23.38 -25.97
C GLY A 6 -10.03 -23.91 -25.71
N ILE A 7 -9.33 -23.27 -24.78
CA ILE A 7 -8.07 -23.81 -24.23
C ILE A 7 -8.45 -24.75 -23.10
N SER A 8 -8.31 -26.05 -23.36
CA SER A 8 -8.44 -27.13 -22.40
C SER A 8 -7.15 -27.18 -21.55
N TYR A 9 -7.26 -26.89 -20.26
CA TYR A 9 -6.21 -27.20 -19.30
C TYR A 9 -6.22 -28.70 -19.03
N SER A 10 -5.19 -29.38 -19.52
CA SER A 10 -4.91 -30.79 -19.24
C SER A 10 -4.32 -30.88 -17.82
N GLU A 11 -5.05 -31.55 -16.96
CA GLU A 11 -4.52 -32.05 -15.69
C GLU A 11 -3.39 -33.05 -15.98
N THR A 12 -2.15 -32.62 -15.80
CA THR A 12 -1.00 -33.51 -15.79
C THR A 12 -0.97 -34.23 -14.45
N SER A 13 -1.58 -35.40 -14.42
CA SER A 13 -1.43 -36.42 -13.41
C SER A 13 0.05 -36.71 -13.18
N VAL A 14 0.51 -36.51 -11.96
CA VAL A 14 1.79 -37.04 -11.49
C VAL A 14 1.71 -38.55 -11.39
N ARG A 15 2.12 -39.24 -12.40
CA ARG A 15 2.55 -40.64 -12.44
C ARG A 15 4.04 -40.57 -12.76
N ASP A 16 4.86 -41.28 -12.20
CA ASP A 16 5.14 -42.61 -11.79
C ASP A 16 6.53 -42.68 -11.17
N CYS A 17 6.61 -43.15 -9.98
CA CYS A 17 7.85 -43.74 -9.48
C CYS A 17 7.55 -45.23 -9.21
N SER A 18 7.39 -46.04 -10.29
CA SER A 18 7.35 -47.47 -10.16
C SER A 18 7.87 -48.14 -11.44
N ARG A 19 9.16 -48.43 -11.45
CA ARG A 19 9.70 -49.55 -12.25
C ARG A 19 10.52 -50.40 -11.33
N SER A 20 9.92 -51.45 -10.79
CA SER A 20 10.62 -52.53 -10.16
C SER A 20 10.71 -53.68 -11.15
N SER A 21 11.93 -54.09 -11.43
CA SER A 21 12.27 -55.33 -12.15
C SER A 21 11.89 -56.55 -11.33
N SER A 22 11.16 -57.46 -11.98
CA SER A 22 10.91 -58.80 -11.52
C SER A 22 12.19 -59.65 -11.51
N PHE A 23 12.51 -60.21 -10.35
CA PHE A 23 13.31 -61.43 -10.31
C PHE A 23 12.68 -62.39 -9.29
N GLY A 24 12.08 -63.47 -9.79
CA GLY A 24 11.54 -64.53 -8.98
C GLY A 24 12.58 -65.53 -8.55
N GLN A 25 12.47 -66.00 -7.34
CA GLN A 25 12.74 -67.43 -7.03
C GLN A 25 12.11 -67.82 -5.70
N ARG A 26 11.48 -68.97 -5.73
CA ARG A 26 10.81 -69.69 -4.61
C ARG A 26 11.83 -70.11 -3.55
N LEU A 27 11.52 -69.93 -2.25
CA LEU A 27 12.01 -70.81 -1.20
C LEU A 27 11.02 -70.82 0.02
N LYS A 28 10.72 -72.00 0.35
CA LYS A 28 9.93 -72.69 1.35
C LYS A 28 9.71 -72.01 2.71
N HIS A 29 8.48 -72.07 3.10
CA HIS A 29 7.78 -72.30 4.39
C HIS A 29 8.51 -72.14 5.73
N SER A 30 7.79 -71.41 6.59
CA SER A 30 7.63 -71.56 8.03
C SER A 30 8.47 -70.63 8.92
N ALA A 31 7.78 -69.93 9.82
CA ALA A 31 8.29 -69.14 10.93
C ALA A 31 8.71 -67.66 10.66
N SER A 32 7.89 -66.89 9.93
CA SER A 32 8.18 -65.43 9.80
C SER A 32 6.96 -64.49 9.69
N ARG A 33 5.80 -64.90 10.13
CA ARG A 33 4.62 -64.01 10.08
C ARG A 33 4.74 -62.74 10.97
N LEU A 34 5.58 -62.79 12.01
CA LEU A 34 5.84 -61.59 12.85
C LEU A 34 6.94 -60.66 12.27
N LYS A 35 7.90 -61.19 11.54
CA LYS A 35 8.96 -60.33 10.91
C LYS A 35 8.46 -59.62 9.66
N GLY A 36 7.51 -60.19 8.95
CA GLY A 36 6.92 -59.56 7.76
C GLY A 36 6.07 -58.33 8.07
N VAL A 37 5.39 -58.31 9.19
CA VAL A 37 4.56 -57.17 9.63
C VAL A 37 5.44 -56.01 10.09
N ALA A 38 6.54 -56.28 10.77
CA ALA A 38 7.52 -55.24 11.20
C ALA A 38 8.22 -54.60 10.00
N VAL A 39 8.64 -55.38 8.99
CA VAL A 39 9.26 -54.87 7.77
C VAL A 39 8.28 -54.11 6.88
N ALA A 40 7.02 -54.57 6.81
CA ALA A 40 5.97 -53.85 6.06
C ALA A 40 5.60 -52.50 6.73
N LEU A 41 5.59 -52.43 8.07
CA LEU A 41 5.37 -51.18 8.83
C LEU A 41 6.55 -50.21 8.69
N THR A 42 7.79 -50.69 8.65
CA THR A 42 8.98 -49.84 8.42
C THR A 42 9.12 -49.40 6.97
N LEU A 43 8.77 -50.20 5.99
CA LEU A 43 8.73 -49.79 4.58
C LEU A 43 7.52 -48.87 4.27
N GLY A 44 6.40 -49.06 4.92
CA GLY A 44 5.23 -48.16 4.81
C GLY A 44 5.50 -46.78 5.40
N SER A 45 6.28 -46.69 6.49
CA SER A 45 6.67 -45.39 7.08
C SER A 45 7.74 -44.66 6.26
N LEU A 46 8.56 -45.36 5.46
CA LEU A 46 9.54 -44.73 4.57
C LEU A 46 8.90 -44.20 3.27
N LEU A 47 7.79 -44.77 2.82
CA LEU A 47 7.07 -44.32 1.61
C LEU A 47 6.13 -43.13 1.90
N SER A 48 5.64 -42.99 3.14
CA SER A 48 4.89 -41.81 3.55
C SER A 48 5.78 -40.62 3.96
N GLY A 49 7.08 -40.84 4.13
CA GLY A 49 8.03 -39.84 4.63
C GLY A 49 8.32 -38.70 3.66
N CYS A 50 8.26 -38.91 2.35
CA CYS A 50 8.60 -37.84 1.38
C CYS A 50 7.59 -36.70 1.39
N GLY A 51 6.30 -36.97 1.54
CA GLY A 51 5.27 -35.90 1.61
C GLY A 51 5.34 -35.09 2.91
N VAL A 52 5.54 -35.77 4.04
CA VAL A 52 5.66 -35.14 5.36
C VAL A 52 6.94 -34.30 5.46
N VAL A 53 8.05 -34.83 4.98
CA VAL A 53 9.35 -34.10 4.98
C VAL A 53 9.28 -32.87 4.09
N ASN A 54 8.73 -32.98 2.88
CA ASN A 54 8.54 -31.84 2.00
C ASN A 54 7.62 -30.78 2.61
N HIS A 55 6.52 -31.18 3.25
CA HIS A 55 5.62 -30.25 3.92
C HIS A 55 6.31 -29.52 5.07
N MET A 56 7.12 -30.21 5.88
CA MET A 56 7.92 -29.60 6.95
C MET A 56 8.93 -28.61 6.39
N ILE A 57 9.63 -28.97 5.31
CA ILE A 57 10.60 -28.07 4.65
C ILE A 57 9.89 -26.81 4.15
N TYR A 58 8.77 -26.95 3.44
CA TYR A 58 8.04 -25.79 2.91
C TYR A 58 7.48 -24.92 4.03
N LYS A 59 6.95 -25.53 5.10
CA LYS A 59 6.47 -24.79 6.28
C LYS A 59 7.62 -24.00 6.91
N THR A 60 8.73 -24.64 7.24
CA THR A 60 9.88 -23.98 7.87
C THR A 60 10.44 -22.87 6.96
N THR A 61 10.52 -23.11 5.64
CA THR A 61 10.97 -22.09 4.69
C THR A 61 10.00 -20.88 4.68
N GLY A 62 8.71 -21.14 4.69
CA GLY A 62 7.69 -20.09 4.76
C GLY A 62 7.79 -19.27 6.04
N ASP A 63 7.89 -19.93 7.19
CA ASP A 63 8.02 -19.27 8.50
C ASP A 63 9.30 -18.40 8.57
N VAL A 64 10.44 -18.92 8.08
CA VAL A 64 11.71 -18.18 8.02
C VAL A 64 11.63 -16.99 7.07
N MET A 65 11.05 -17.16 5.88
CA MET A 65 10.89 -16.08 4.90
C MET A 65 9.98 -14.97 5.43
N GLN A 66 8.90 -15.32 6.11
CA GLN A 66 7.99 -14.35 6.72
C GLN A 66 8.69 -13.57 7.84
N GLY A 67 9.36 -14.25 8.77
CA GLY A 67 10.12 -13.62 9.85
C GLY A 67 11.22 -12.71 9.30
N PHE A 68 12.03 -13.19 8.35
CA PHE A 68 13.06 -12.37 7.71
C PHE A 68 12.48 -11.12 7.01
N SER A 69 11.35 -11.28 6.34
CA SER A 69 10.72 -10.15 5.64
C SER A 69 10.24 -9.09 6.63
N ARG A 70 9.63 -9.48 7.76
CA ARG A 70 9.19 -8.57 8.80
C ARG A 70 10.37 -7.86 9.48
N ASP A 71 11.36 -8.63 9.92
CA ASP A 71 12.40 -8.12 10.82
C ASP A 71 13.54 -7.40 10.09
N HIS A 72 13.69 -7.65 8.77
CA HIS A 72 14.82 -7.10 8.00
C HIS A 72 14.41 -6.42 6.69
N THR A 73 13.50 -7.04 5.91
CA THR A 73 13.18 -6.49 4.58
C THR A 73 12.32 -5.23 4.68
N ILE A 74 11.31 -5.23 5.55
CA ILE A 74 10.45 -4.04 5.74
C ILE A 74 11.27 -2.88 6.33
N PRO A 75 12.03 -3.01 7.43
CA PRO A 75 12.86 -1.91 7.94
C PRO A 75 13.86 -1.37 6.91
N TYR A 76 14.51 -2.27 6.15
CA TYR A 76 15.41 -1.84 5.06
C TYR A 76 14.68 -1.00 4.01
N LEU A 77 13.48 -1.40 3.60
CA LEU A 77 12.68 -0.65 2.64
C LEU A 77 12.23 0.70 3.21
N MET A 78 11.78 0.72 4.46
CA MET A 78 11.34 1.97 5.13
C MET A 78 12.47 3.01 5.18
N ALA A 79 13.71 2.56 5.34
CA ALA A 79 14.89 3.44 5.33
C ALA A 79 15.37 3.84 3.92
N SER A 80 14.93 3.17 2.85
CA SER A 80 15.49 3.38 1.50
C SER A 80 15.01 4.63 0.78
N GLY A 81 13.78 5.08 1.05
CA GLY A 81 13.15 6.19 0.33
C GLY A 81 12.87 5.95 -1.16
N ASP A 82 13.12 4.75 -1.68
CA ASP A 82 12.93 4.38 -3.09
C ASP A 82 11.54 3.77 -3.32
N LEU A 83 10.59 4.59 -3.76
CA LEU A 83 9.20 4.19 -4.01
C LEU A 83 9.09 3.17 -5.16
N ALA A 84 9.91 3.32 -6.21
CA ALA A 84 9.89 2.40 -7.34
C ALA A 84 10.36 1.00 -6.94
N MET A 85 11.41 0.92 -6.11
CA MET A 85 11.88 -0.34 -5.53
C MET A 85 10.81 -0.94 -4.62
N GLY A 86 10.14 -0.14 -3.80
CA GLY A 86 9.04 -0.57 -2.95
C GLY A 86 7.88 -1.17 -3.75
N CYS A 87 7.50 -0.55 -4.85
CA CYS A 87 6.51 -1.06 -5.78
C CYS A 87 6.92 -2.40 -6.39
N ALA A 88 8.09 -2.47 -7.01
CA ALA A 88 8.59 -3.69 -7.64
C ALA A 88 8.67 -4.85 -6.63
N MET A 89 9.17 -4.58 -5.42
CA MET A 89 9.27 -5.57 -4.36
C MET A 89 7.89 -6.06 -3.92
N SER A 90 6.95 -5.17 -3.61
CA SER A 90 5.63 -5.57 -3.11
C SER A 90 4.84 -6.39 -4.13
N GLU A 91 4.87 -6.02 -5.40
CA GLU A 91 4.19 -6.77 -6.47
C GLU A 91 4.82 -8.14 -6.74
N ALA A 92 6.15 -8.25 -6.63
CA ALA A 92 6.87 -9.51 -6.84
C ALA A 92 6.74 -10.44 -5.62
N THR A 93 6.84 -9.91 -4.40
CA THR A 93 6.89 -10.73 -3.18
C THR A 93 5.52 -11.09 -2.62
N ALA A 94 4.48 -10.25 -2.83
CA ALA A 94 3.14 -10.55 -2.35
C ALA A 94 2.65 -11.94 -2.82
N PRO A 95 2.64 -12.31 -4.12
CA PRO A 95 2.20 -13.63 -4.53
C PRO A 95 3.09 -14.75 -4.01
N LEU A 96 4.40 -14.52 -3.86
CA LEU A 96 5.33 -15.49 -3.32
C LEU A 96 5.02 -15.78 -1.85
N LEU A 97 5.00 -14.76 -0.99
CA LEU A 97 4.79 -14.90 0.44
C LEU A 97 3.39 -15.41 0.77
N MET A 98 2.36 -14.90 0.07
CA MET A 98 0.99 -15.39 0.23
C MET A 98 0.81 -16.85 -0.19
N SER A 99 1.63 -17.37 -1.13
CA SER A 99 1.57 -18.77 -1.52
C SER A 99 1.99 -19.74 -0.40
N PHE A 100 2.78 -19.27 0.57
CA PHE A 100 3.15 -20.08 1.74
C PHE A 100 1.97 -20.34 2.69
N GLY A 101 0.88 -19.57 2.62
CA GLY A 101 -0.36 -19.84 3.34
C GLY A 101 -0.97 -21.23 3.06
N ARG A 102 -0.54 -21.90 1.97
CA ARG A 102 -0.94 -23.29 1.69
C ARG A 102 -0.23 -24.34 2.56
N VAL A 103 0.86 -24.00 3.20
CA VAL A 103 1.72 -24.93 3.95
C VAL A 103 2.04 -24.44 5.37
N THR A 104 1.80 -23.18 5.65
CA THR A 104 1.96 -22.54 6.96
C THR A 104 0.77 -21.61 7.23
N ASN A 105 0.79 -20.84 8.31
CA ASN A 105 -0.20 -19.80 8.54
C ASN A 105 -0.09 -18.71 7.48
N GLU A 106 -1.22 -18.11 7.11
CA GLU A 106 -1.18 -16.94 6.23
C GLU A 106 -0.41 -15.81 6.92
N PRO A 107 0.46 -15.09 6.18
CA PRO A 107 1.24 -14.00 6.74
C PRO A 107 0.42 -12.71 6.81
N ASP A 108 -0.68 -12.71 7.57
CA ASP A 108 -1.65 -11.62 7.59
C ASP A 108 -1.02 -10.27 7.90
N GLN A 109 -0.16 -10.19 8.92
CA GLN A 109 0.55 -8.97 9.30
C GLN A 109 1.42 -8.43 8.14
N LEU A 110 2.23 -9.29 7.51
CA LEU A 110 3.06 -8.93 6.39
C LEU A 110 2.23 -8.56 5.15
N ALA A 111 1.11 -9.25 4.94
CA ALA A 111 0.18 -9.01 3.84
C ALA A 111 -0.40 -7.59 3.88
N VAL A 112 -0.64 -7.01 5.05
CA VAL A 112 -1.08 -5.61 5.19
C VAL A 112 -0.13 -4.68 4.45
N MET A 113 1.17 -4.75 4.74
CA MET A 113 2.20 -3.90 4.14
C MET A 113 2.35 -4.16 2.63
N LEU A 114 2.38 -5.43 2.23
CA LEU A 114 2.53 -5.82 0.83
C LEU A 114 1.35 -5.34 -0.02
N TYR A 115 0.13 -5.51 0.45
CA TYR A 115 -1.05 -5.08 -0.29
C TYR A 115 -1.27 -3.56 -0.22
N LEU A 116 -0.89 -2.88 0.87
CA LEU A 116 -0.88 -1.42 0.93
C LEU A 116 0.07 -0.85 -0.13
N SER A 117 1.32 -1.32 -0.16
CA SER A 117 2.31 -0.87 -1.14
C SER A 117 1.91 -1.21 -2.58
N ALA A 118 1.50 -2.46 -2.85
CA ALA A 118 1.04 -2.86 -4.18
C ALA A 118 -0.24 -2.12 -4.63
N GLY A 119 -1.10 -1.73 -3.68
CA GLY A 119 -2.25 -0.85 -3.92
C GLY A 119 -1.80 0.54 -4.34
N GLY A 120 -0.81 1.11 -3.64
CA GLY A 120 -0.20 2.41 -3.95
C GLY A 120 0.40 2.48 -5.35
N CYS A 121 1.03 1.39 -5.81
CA CYS A 121 1.56 1.32 -7.16
C CYS A 121 0.48 1.42 -8.24
N ALA A 122 -0.64 0.72 -8.05
CA ALA A 122 -1.77 0.81 -8.98
C ALA A 122 -2.49 2.17 -8.89
N GLU A 123 -2.51 2.78 -7.72
CA GLU A 123 -3.04 4.13 -7.52
C GLU A 123 -2.18 5.18 -8.22
N GLU A 124 -0.85 5.04 -8.16
CA GLU A 124 0.08 5.92 -8.89
C GLU A 124 -0.16 5.86 -10.39
N GLU A 125 -0.32 4.65 -10.96
CA GLU A 125 -0.72 4.48 -12.36
C GLU A 125 -2.06 5.19 -12.66
N GLY A 126 -3.00 5.13 -11.71
CA GLY A 126 -4.27 5.83 -11.80
C GLY A 126 -4.11 7.35 -11.86
N ARG A 127 -3.26 7.92 -11.00
CA ARG A 127 -2.93 9.35 -10.99
C ARG A 127 -2.25 9.80 -12.27
N GLU A 128 -1.32 9.01 -12.80
CA GLU A 128 -0.68 9.29 -14.08
C GLU A 128 -1.69 9.38 -15.23
N HIS A 129 -2.66 8.50 -15.27
CA HIS A 129 -3.74 8.54 -16.24
C HIS A 129 -4.71 9.71 -16.00
N GLU A 130 -4.94 10.11 -14.75
CA GLU A 130 -5.71 11.31 -14.42
C GLU A 130 -5.05 12.57 -14.99
N LEU A 131 -3.75 12.75 -14.74
CA LEU A 131 -2.98 13.88 -15.27
C LEU A 131 -2.98 13.88 -16.81
N ALA A 132 -2.86 12.72 -17.44
CA ALA A 132 -2.95 12.60 -18.89
C ALA A 132 -4.35 13.00 -19.43
N ALA A 133 -5.42 12.66 -18.70
CA ALA A 133 -6.78 13.05 -19.04
C ALA A 133 -6.95 14.57 -18.93
N LEU A 134 -6.50 15.17 -17.84
CA LEU A 134 -6.56 16.62 -17.62
C LEU A 134 -5.78 17.40 -18.69
N ALA A 135 -4.56 16.97 -19.01
CA ALA A 135 -3.76 17.57 -20.07
C ALA A 135 -4.46 17.47 -21.43
N ALA A 136 -5.04 16.31 -21.75
CA ALA A 136 -5.79 16.14 -23.00
C ALA A 136 -7.06 17.01 -23.04
N MET A 137 -7.73 17.22 -21.92
CA MET A 137 -8.86 18.14 -21.80
C MET A 137 -8.43 19.59 -22.02
N TYR A 138 -7.32 20.00 -21.41
CA TYR A 138 -6.74 21.34 -21.61
C TYR A 138 -6.42 21.59 -23.08
N GLU A 139 -5.84 20.60 -23.76
CA GLU A 139 -5.54 20.65 -25.20
C GLU A 139 -6.77 20.42 -26.11
N ARG A 140 -7.96 20.20 -25.54
CA ARG A 140 -9.22 19.91 -26.28
C ARG A 140 -9.17 18.62 -27.11
N LYS A 141 -8.38 17.62 -26.68
CA LYS A 141 -8.23 16.31 -27.33
C LYS A 141 -9.21 15.28 -26.72
N GLY A 142 -10.50 15.42 -26.97
CA GLY A 142 -11.57 14.67 -26.29
C GLY A 142 -11.38 13.15 -26.30
N ASN A 143 -11.03 12.53 -27.44
CA ASN A 143 -10.83 11.08 -27.53
C ASN A 143 -9.64 10.60 -26.67
N ALA A 144 -8.57 11.40 -26.59
CA ALA A 144 -7.42 11.07 -25.75
C ALA A 144 -7.77 11.19 -24.26
N ALA A 145 -8.56 12.20 -23.91
CA ALA A 145 -9.06 12.37 -22.54
C ALA A 145 -9.94 11.19 -22.12
N GLU A 146 -10.87 10.76 -22.98
CA GLU A 146 -11.75 9.61 -22.71
C GLU A 146 -10.95 8.31 -22.51
N ASP A 147 -9.97 8.00 -23.37
CA ASP A 147 -9.11 6.82 -23.23
C ASP A 147 -8.31 6.87 -21.91
N ALA A 148 -7.76 8.03 -21.55
CA ALA A 148 -7.03 8.21 -20.30
C ALA A 148 -7.94 8.01 -19.07
N ILE A 149 -9.18 8.52 -19.07
CA ILE A 149 -10.17 8.30 -18.02
C ILE A 149 -10.50 6.80 -17.87
N ILE A 150 -10.63 6.07 -18.99
CA ILE A 150 -10.88 4.63 -18.94
C ILE A 150 -9.71 3.90 -18.26
N ARG A 151 -8.47 4.27 -18.60
CA ARG A 151 -7.27 3.69 -17.98
C ARG A 151 -7.17 4.04 -16.50
N GLN A 152 -7.41 5.30 -16.14
CA GLN A 152 -7.49 5.77 -14.75
C GLN A 152 -8.43 4.88 -13.92
N LYS A 153 -9.67 4.69 -14.39
CA LYS A 153 -10.67 3.88 -13.68
C LYS A 153 -10.26 2.42 -13.52
N ARG A 154 -9.57 1.85 -14.53
CA ARG A 154 -9.04 0.48 -14.44
C ARG A 154 -7.94 0.37 -13.40
N ALA A 155 -7.02 1.31 -13.34
CA ALA A 155 -5.95 1.35 -12.37
C ALA A 155 -6.49 1.52 -10.93
N TYR A 156 -7.40 2.46 -10.71
CA TYR A 156 -8.07 2.61 -9.41
C TYR A 156 -8.90 1.39 -9.01
N SER A 157 -9.52 0.69 -9.96
CA SER A 157 -10.21 -0.58 -9.66
C SER A 157 -9.24 -1.67 -9.18
N LEU A 158 -8.02 -1.72 -9.72
CA LEU A 158 -6.98 -2.62 -9.25
C LEU A 158 -6.46 -2.20 -7.87
N ALA A 159 -6.21 -0.90 -7.68
CA ALA A 159 -5.80 -0.33 -6.40
C ALA A 159 -6.80 -0.68 -5.28
N ALA A 160 -8.10 -0.42 -5.51
CA ALA A 160 -9.16 -0.74 -4.55
C ALA A 160 -9.17 -2.21 -4.15
N LYS A 161 -8.98 -3.13 -5.08
CA LYS A 161 -8.93 -4.58 -4.81
C LYS A 161 -7.72 -4.96 -3.96
N ARG A 162 -6.55 -4.37 -4.23
CA ARG A 162 -5.32 -4.62 -3.47
C ARG A 162 -5.44 -4.06 -2.06
N TYR A 163 -5.86 -2.82 -1.91
CA TYR A 163 -6.08 -2.18 -0.63
C TYR A 163 -7.13 -2.90 0.23
N LEU A 164 -8.23 -3.35 -0.39
CA LEU A 164 -9.26 -4.13 0.31
C LEU A 164 -8.68 -5.44 0.86
N LYS A 165 -7.78 -6.10 0.14
CA LYS A 165 -7.08 -7.27 0.66
C LYS A 165 -6.21 -6.92 1.87
N GLY A 166 -5.44 -5.83 1.81
CA GLY A 166 -4.67 -5.34 2.95
C GLY A 166 -5.56 -5.10 4.18
N TRP A 167 -6.70 -4.44 4.00
CA TRP A 167 -7.71 -4.23 5.03
C TRP A 167 -8.29 -5.54 5.58
N GLN A 168 -8.54 -6.53 4.74
CA GLN A 168 -9.04 -7.84 5.17
C GLN A 168 -8.02 -8.60 6.01
N HIS A 169 -6.74 -8.61 5.61
CA HIS A 169 -5.65 -9.21 6.39
C HIS A 169 -5.43 -8.47 7.71
N HIS A 170 -5.53 -7.14 7.73
CA HIS A 170 -5.52 -6.35 8.96
C HIS A 170 -6.61 -6.81 9.94
N ASN A 171 -7.86 -6.93 9.47
CA ASN A 171 -8.97 -7.35 10.31
C ASN A 171 -8.85 -8.82 10.76
N THR A 172 -8.21 -9.67 9.97
CA THR A 172 -7.93 -11.06 10.35
C THR A 172 -6.92 -11.13 11.49
N TYR A 173 -5.88 -10.29 11.44
CA TYR A 173 -4.80 -10.32 12.43
C TYR A 173 -5.15 -9.56 13.71
N TYR A 174 -5.65 -8.33 13.62
CA TYR A 174 -5.91 -7.45 14.75
C TYR A 174 -7.37 -7.50 15.25
N GLY A 175 -8.27 -8.18 14.56
CA GLY A 175 -9.71 -8.12 14.81
C GLY A 175 -10.38 -6.90 14.16
N GLU A 176 -11.69 -6.73 14.40
CA GLU A 176 -12.45 -5.60 13.85
C GLU A 176 -12.02 -4.28 14.53
N PRO A 177 -11.42 -3.33 13.79
CA PRO A 177 -10.97 -2.07 14.38
C PRO A 177 -12.13 -1.14 14.75
N GLY A 178 -11.89 -0.25 15.71
CA GLY A 178 -12.86 0.77 16.12
C GLY A 178 -14.03 0.25 16.94
N THR A 179 -13.92 -0.93 17.53
CA THR A 179 -14.90 -1.53 18.46
C THR A 179 -14.79 -0.99 19.88
N GLY A 180 -13.69 -0.27 20.19
CA GLY A 180 -13.40 0.29 21.52
C GLY A 180 -12.32 -0.50 22.28
N GLU A 181 -12.01 -1.71 21.86
CA GLU A 181 -10.86 -2.48 22.35
C GLU A 181 -9.67 -2.26 21.41
N CYS A 182 -8.49 -1.99 21.98
CA CYS A 182 -7.25 -1.82 21.23
C CYS A 182 -6.46 -3.13 21.25
N PRO A 183 -5.78 -3.49 20.14
CA PRO A 183 -4.87 -4.61 20.16
C PRO A 183 -3.70 -4.37 21.11
N ASP A 184 -3.17 -5.45 21.68
CA ASP A 184 -1.86 -5.41 22.30
C ASP A 184 -0.80 -5.50 21.19
N PHE A 185 0.08 -4.51 21.10
CA PHE A 185 1.15 -4.47 20.11
C PHE A 185 2.43 -5.08 20.68
N ASP A 186 3.05 -5.99 19.91
CA ASP A 186 4.29 -6.66 20.34
C ASP A 186 5.51 -5.72 20.30
N ASP A 187 5.54 -4.81 19.32
CA ASP A 187 6.62 -3.85 19.08
C ASP A 187 6.13 -2.65 18.22
N ASP A 188 7.02 -1.68 17.98
CA ASP A 188 6.72 -0.47 17.19
C ASP A 188 6.36 -0.79 15.74
N MET A 189 6.96 -1.83 15.15
CA MET A 189 6.62 -2.25 13.79
C MET A 189 5.22 -2.84 13.72
N ASP A 190 4.80 -3.59 14.73
CA ASP A 190 3.45 -4.13 14.84
C ASP A 190 2.40 -3.00 14.92
N GLU A 191 2.64 -1.99 15.76
CA GLU A 191 1.79 -0.81 15.86
C GLU A 191 1.74 -0.01 14.54
N PHE A 192 2.89 0.12 13.86
CA PHE A 192 2.95 0.76 12.54
C PHE A 192 2.15 -0.02 11.48
N ILE A 193 2.24 -1.35 11.47
CA ILE A 193 1.46 -2.20 10.55
C ILE A 193 -0.03 -2.08 10.82
N TYR A 194 -0.44 -1.95 12.09
CA TYR A 194 -1.83 -1.64 12.42
C TYR A 194 -2.27 -0.30 11.79
N PHE A 195 -1.47 0.76 11.95
CA PHE A 195 -1.74 2.05 11.31
C PHE A 195 -1.81 1.93 9.78
N ALA A 196 -0.88 1.20 9.16
CA ALA A 196 -0.86 0.94 7.72
C ALA A 196 -2.13 0.23 7.23
N GLY A 197 -2.68 -0.68 8.03
CA GLY A 197 -3.95 -1.34 7.73
C GLY A 197 -5.15 -0.40 7.74
N LEU A 198 -5.18 0.57 8.67
CA LEU A 198 -6.20 1.62 8.68
C LEU A 198 -6.14 2.49 7.41
N LEU A 199 -4.91 2.82 6.96
CA LEU A 199 -4.69 3.51 5.69
C LEU A 199 -5.19 2.68 4.51
N ALA A 200 -4.88 1.38 4.47
CA ALA A 200 -5.35 0.49 3.42
C ALA A 200 -6.90 0.48 3.33
N GLY A 201 -7.60 0.50 4.45
CA GLY A 201 -9.06 0.58 4.48
C GLY A 201 -9.59 1.86 3.83
N LEU A 202 -9.05 3.03 4.17
CA LEU A 202 -9.45 4.31 3.58
C LEU A 202 -9.09 4.41 2.10
N GLN A 203 -7.90 3.98 1.73
CA GLN A 203 -7.46 3.98 0.33
C GLN A 203 -8.27 3.01 -0.53
N ALA A 204 -8.74 1.87 0.05
CA ALA A 204 -9.67 0.99 -0.63
C ALA A 204 -10.98 1.71 -0.99
N LEU A 205 -11.56 2.46 -0.03
CA LEU A 205 -12.79 3.21 -0.24
C LEU A 205 -12.59 4.33 -1.26
N ASN A 206 -11.52 5.11 -1.12
CA ASN A 206 -11.21 6.19 -2.05
C ASN A 206 -11.03 5.66 -3.48
N SER A 207 -10.22 4.61 -3.65
CA SER A 207 -9.96 4.01 -4.97
C SER A 207 -11.22 3.36 -5.57
N GLU A 208 -12.12 2.79 -4.76
CA GLU A 208 -13.42 2.30 -5.24
C GLU A 208 -14.26 3.44 -5.80
N ILE A 209 -14.30 4.60 -5.11
CA ILE A 209 -15.02 5.79 -5.57
C ILE A 209 -14.43 6.29 -6.89
N GLN A 210 -13.11 6.44 -6.97
CA GLN A 210 -12.41 6.91 -8.17
C GLN A 210 -12.59 5.96 -9.36
N SER A 211 -12.62 4.67 -9.14
CA SER A 211 -12.83 3.67 -10.18
C SER A 211 -14.25 3.65 -10.75
N THR A 212 -15.20 4.23 -10.02
CA THR A 212 -16.65 4.12 -10.28
C THR A 212 -17.16 2.66 -10.40
N SER A 213 -16.39 1.70 -9.89
CA SER A 213 -16.72 0.27 -9.88
C SER A 213 -17.16 -0.16 -8.48
N SER A 214 -18.06 -1.13 -8.39
CA SER A 214 -18.41 -1.73 -7.09
C SER A 214 -17.44 -2.87 -6.80
N ILE A 215 -16.50 -2.64 -5.89
CA ILE A 215 -15.50 -3.65 -5.44
C ILE A 215 -16.00 -4.34 -4.16
N GLY A 216 -16.88 -3.69 -3.40
CA GLY A 216 -17.44 -4.22 -2.16
C GLY A 216 -16.75 -3.70 -0.91
N VAL A 217 -16.10 -2.55 -0.97
CA VAL A 217 -15.52 -1.89 0.20
C VAL A 217 -16.66 -1.43 1.14
N PRO A 218 -16.58 -1.74 2.45
CA PRO A 218 -17.58 -1.27 3.41
C PRO A 218 -17.65 0.27 3.45
N LYS A 219 -18.85 0.84 3.30
CA LYS A 219 -19.02 2.30 3.21
C LYS A 219 -18.77 3.05 4.52
N ASN A 220 -18.74 2.33 5.63
CA ASN A 220 -18.48 2.87 6.97
C ASN A 220 -16.99 2.81 7.39
N VAL A 221 -16.07 2.41 6.49
CA VAL A 221 -14.63 2.31 6.79
C VAL A 221 -14.11 3.63 7.39
N GLY A 222 -14.47 4.78 6.83
CA GLY A 222 -14.04 6.08 7.36
C GLY A 222 -14.35 6.25 8.85
N SER A 223 -15.60 5.98 9.26
CA SER A 223 -16.00 6.08 10.66
C SER A 223 -15.31 5.04 11.56
N ILE A 224 -15.07 3.84 11.04
CA ILE A 224 -14.31 2.78 11.73
C ILE A 224 -12.88 3.24 11.98
N VAL A 225 -12.20 3.69 10.94
CA VAL A 225 -10.81 4.18 11.00
C VAL A 225 -10.67 5.35 11.97
N ALA A 226 -11.57 6.35 11.92
CA ALA A 226 -11.52 7.49 12.83
C ALA A 226 -11.61 7.08 14.32
N ARG A 227 -12.33 6.00 14.64
CA ARG A 227 -12.35 5.46 16.01
C ARG A 227 -11.08 4.65 16.31
N ALA A 228 -10.64 3.83 15.35
CA ALA A 228 -9.49 2.93 15.51
C ALA A 228 -8.16 3.66 15.70
N THR A 229 -8.02 4.88 15.15
CA THR A 229 -6.84 5.73 15.42
C THR A 229 -6.68 6.09 16.89
N GLY A 230 -7.72 5.94 17.72
CA GLY A 230 -7.65 6.12 19.17
C GLY A 230 -6.78 5.09 19.90
N CYS A 231 -6.42 3.99 19.23
CA CYS A 231 -5.50 2.97 19.74
C CYS A 231 -4.03 3.30 19.48
N LEU A 232 -3.74 4.41 18.79
CA LEU A 232 -2.40 4.82 18.38
C LEU A 232 -1.97 6.08 19.13
N GLU A 233 -0.73 6.11 19.57
CA GLU A 233 -0.13 7.30 20.16
C GLU A 233 0.32 8.25 19.04
N SER A 234 -0.48 9.32 18.81
CA SER A 234 -0.29 10.19 17.66
C SER A 234 1.08 10.88 17.61
N GLU A 235 1.62 11.29 18.77
CA GLU A 235 2.93 11.96 18.85
C GLU A 235 4.07 11.02 18.44
N LYS A 236 3.99 9.74 18.83
CA LYS A 236 4.94 8.69 18.44
C LYS A 236 5.00 8.53 16.92
N TRP A 237 3.85 8.67 16.25
CA TRP A 237 3.70 8.51 14.81
C TRP A 237 3.53 9.85 14.09
N TRP A 238 4.35 10.84 14.46
CA TRP A 238 4.53 12.12 13.74
C TRP A 238 3.22 12.92 13.56
N GLY A 239 2.23 12.70 14.40
CA GLY A 239 0.92 13.30 14.26
C GLY A 239 -0.01 12.60 13.24
N ALA A 240 0.49 11.62 12.48
CA ALA A 240 -0.24 11.01 11.37
C ALA A 240 -1.57 10.33 11.78
N PRO A 241 -1.70 9.60 12.90
CA PRO A 241 -2.99 9.07 13.34
C PRO A 241 -4.04 10.15 13.60
N MET A 242 -3.66 11.26 14.25
CA MET A 242 -4.58 12.38 14.46
C MET A 242 -4.90 13.11 13.16
N ALA A 243 -3.91 13.28 12.25
CA ALA A 243 -4.15 13.87 10.94
C ALA A 243 -5.16 13.04 10.13
N LEU A 244 -5.01 11.71 10.14
CA LEU A 244 -5.94 10.79 9.49
C LEU A 244 -7.35 10.94 10.06
N LYS A 245 -7.48 10.98 11.38
CA LYS A 245 -8.75 11.19 12.09
C LYS A 245 -9.40 12.54 11.73
N ALA A 246 -8.61 13.61 11.76
CA ALA A 246 -9.08 14.95 11.42
C ALA A 246 -9.52 15.06 9.95
N THR A 247 -8.83 14.37 9.04
CA THR A 247 -9.25 14.28 7.63
C THR A 247 -10.61 13.61 7.50
N VAL A 248 -10.87 12.53 8.23
CA VAL A 248 -12.20 11.91 8.24
C VAL A 248 -13.27 12.88 8.78
N TRP A 249 -12.94 13.66 9.82
CA TRP A 249 -13.86 14.68 10.33
C TRP A 249 -14.18 15.76 9.29
N ALA A 250 -13.16 16.22 8.55
CA ALA A 250 -13.33 17.21 7.49
C ALA A 250 -14.17 16.70 6.30
N MET A 251 -14.05 15.40 6.00
CA MET A 251 -14.67 14.79 4.82
C MET A 251 -16.09 14.27 5.06
N ILE A 252 -16.42 13.87 6.28
CA ILE A 252 -17.72 13.27 6.61
C ILE A 252 -18.56 14.25 7.42
N PRO A 253 -19.68 14.74 6.86
CA PRO A 253 -20.57 15.65 7.57
C PRO A 253 -21.03 15.08 8.93
N GLY A 254 -20.86 15.85 9.99
CA GLY A 254 -21.24 15.47 11.35
C GLY A 254 -20.29 14.49 12.05
N ALA A 255 -19.15 14.14 11.46
CA ALA A 255 -18.14 13.30 12.11
C ALA A 255 -17.24 14.07 13.08
N GLN A 256 -17.12 15.40 12.92
CA GLN A 256 -16.32 16.25 13.79
C GLN A 256 -17.02 16.40 15.14
N PRO A 257 -16.34 16.12 16.28
CA PRO A 257 -16.91 16.32 17.61
C PRO A 257 -17.13 17.81 17.93
N GLU A 258 -18.05 18.07 18.85
CA GLU A 258 -18.29 19.42 19.34
C GLU A 258 -17.04 19.97 20.05
N GLY A 259 -16.66 21.19 19.71
CA GLY A 259 -15.48 21.86 20.24
C GLY A 259 -14.16 21.51 19.57
N GLU A 260 -14.17 20.60 18.58
CA GLU A 260 -13.00 20.30 17.76
C GLU A 260 -13.05 21.03 16.42
N ASP A 261 -11.87 21.38 15.88
CA ASP A 261 -11.70 21.89 14.52
C ASP A 261 -10.73 20.99 13.75
N ALA A 262 -11.23 20.37 12.68
CA ALA A 262 -10.44 19.42 11.88
C ALA A 262 -9.21 20.08 11.25
N PHE A 263 -9.34 21.33 10.74
CA PHE A 263 -8.23 22.00 10.08
C PHE A 263 -7.21 22.56 11.08
N GLU A 264 -7.62 22.96 12.27
CA GLU A 264 -6.70 23.30 13.35
C GLU A 264 -5.88 22.09 13.79
N ARG A 265 -6.54 20.92 13.91
CA ARG A 265 -5.84 19.64 14.21
C ARG A 265 -4.86 19.26 13.13
N LEU A 266 -5.24 19.39 11.84
CA LEU A 266 -4.35 19.14 10.71
C LEU A 266 -3.13 20.06 10.74
N ALA A 267 -3.31 21.37 10.93
CA ALA A 267 -2.21 22.31 11.04
C ALA A 267 -1.27 22.03 12.24
N MET A 268 -1.80 21.47 13.32
CA MET A 268 -0.99 21.06 14.47
C MET A 268 -0.15 19.80 14.13
N THR A 269 -0.76 18.82 13.48
CA THR A 269 -0.07 17.58 13.09
C THR A 269 0.95 17.79 11.99
N ASP A 270 0.76 18.78 11.12
CA ASP A 270 1.76 19.18 10.11
C ASP A 270 3.09 19.55 10.79
N ARG A 271 3.03 20.41 11.83
CA ARG A 271 4.24 20.78 12.59
C ARG A 271 4.90 19.61 13.31
N GLN A 272 4.12 18.61 13.77
CA GLN A 272 4.67 17.38 14.34
C GLN A 272 5.42 16.56 13.29
N GLY A 273 4.83 16.40 12.11
CA GLY A 273 5.45 15.70 10.98
C GLY A 273 6.71 16.39 10.48
N GLU A 274 6.70 17.73 10.38
CA GLU A 274 7.88 18.54 10.03
C GLU A 274 9.03 18.31 11.00
N GLY A 275 8.76 18.45 12.30
CA GLY A 275 9.77 18.27 13.34
C GLY A 275 10.37 16.87 13.37
N ALA A 276 9.59 15.86 12.98
CA ALA A 276 10.03 14.46 12.92
C ALA A 276 10.72 14.09 11.59
N GLY A 277 10.63 14.91 10.55
CA GLY A 277 11.10 14.60 9.20
C GLY A 277 10.25 13.55 8.49
N VAL A 278 8.96 13.41 8.87
CA VAL A 278 7.99 12.50 8.23
C VAL A 278 6.67 13.25 8.00
N ARG A 279 6.49 13.80 6.83
CA ARG A 279 5.47 14.79 6.50
C ARG A 279 4.16 14.19 5.98
N LEU A 280 3.79 13.01 6.47
CA LEU A 280 2.56 12.33 6.03
C LEU A 280 1.29 13.14 6.38
N SER A 281 1.29 13.93 7.46
CA SER A 281 0.20 14.82 7.86
C SER A 281 -0.15 15.86 6.79
N HIS A 282 0.85 16.41 6.07
CA HIS A 282 0.61 17.36 4.98
C HIS A 282 -0.27 16.77 3.88
N VAL A 283 -0.11 15.48 3.58
CA VAL A 283 -0.95 14.79 2.60
C VAL A 283 -2.41 14.78 3.05
N PHE A 284 -2.66 14.43 4.31
CA PHE A 284 -4.00 14.40 4.89
C PHE A 284 -4.63 15.80 4.90
N HIS A 285 -3.85 16.82 5.24
CA HIS A 285 -4.30 18.21 5.21
C HIS A 285 -4.64 18.67 3.78
N ALA A 286 -3.77 18.39 2.81
CA ALA A 286 -4.01 18.72 1.40
C ALA A 286 -5.24 18.00 0.84
N ILE A 287 -5.48 16.73 1.19
CA ILE A 287 -6.66 15.95 0.81
C ILE A 287 -7.93 16.59 1.41
N ALA A 288 -7.91 16.93 2.70
CA ALA A 288 -9.04 17.59 3.36
C ALA A 288 -9.37 18.95 2.72
N ALA A 289 -8.34 19.75 2.42
CA ALA A 289 -8.49 21.04 1.76
C ALA A 289 -9.02 20.90 0.32
N THR A 290 -8.55 19.90 -0.43
CA THR A 290 -9.04 19.58 -1.78
C THR A 290 -10.52 19.17 -1.74
N ASN A 291 -10.91 18.34 -0.79
CA ASN A 291 -12.32 17.93 -0.63
C ASN A 291 -13.24 19.13 -0.27
N LYS A 292 -12.74 20.06 0.52
CA LYS A 292 -13.43 21.31 0.83
C LYS A 292 -13.54 22.27 -0.37
N GLY A 293 -12.74 22.06 -1.42
CA GLY A 293 -12.61 22.98 -2.54
C GLY A 293 -11.83 24.25 -2.21
N ASP A 294 -10.98 24.22 -1.19
CA ASP A 294 -10.16 25.35 -0.73
C ASP A 294 -8.76 25.31 -1.39
N GLU A 295 -8.71 25.76 -2.65
CA GLU A 295 -7.46 25.76 -3.43
C GLU A 295 -6.37 26.61 -2.78
N ALA A 296 -6.73 27.71 -2.12
CA ALA A 296 -5.76 28.57 -1.41
C ALA A 296 -5.08 27.80 -0.27
N MET A 297 -5.85 27.01 0.48
CA MET A 297 -5.34 26.16 1.54
C MET A 297 -4.47 25.04 0.97
N VAL A 298 -4.90 24.38 -0.14
CA VAL A 298 -4.07 23.36 -0.83
C VAL A 298 -2.72 23.94 -1.22
N LYS A 299 -2.69 25.10 -1.89
CA LYS A 299 -1.44 25.81 -2.25
C LYS A 299 -0.59 26.13 -1.03
N SER A 300 -1.20 26.55 0.07
CA SER A 300 -0.49 26.81 1.32
C SER A 300 0.20 25.58 1.88
N VAL A 301 -0.51 24.44 1.95
CA VAL A 301 0.06 23.16 2.44
C VAL A 301 1.19 22.67 1.54
N VAL A 302 1.04 22.78 0.21
CA VAL A 302 2.12 22.42 -0.75
C VAL A 302 3.35 23.29 -0.55
N ARG A 303 3.19 24.62 -0.30
CA ARG A 303 4.32 25.51 0.02
C ARG A 303 5.00 25.15 1.34
N GLN A 304 4.20 24.91 2.37
CA GLN A 304 4.69 24.47 3.68
C GLN A 304 5.49 23.17 3.58
N HIS A 305 4.99 22.20 2.83
CA HIS A 305 5.71 20.94 2.57
C HIS A 305 7.05 21.19 1.87
N ALA A 306 7.05 21.99 0.80
CA ALA A 306 8.26 22.32 0.05
C ALA A 306 9.31 23.07 0.88
N GLU A 307 8.87 23.94 1.79
CA GLU A 307 9.77 24.65 2.71
C GLU A 307 10.33 23.71 3.77
N SER A 308 9.49 22.90 4.39
CA SER A 308 9.91 21.91 5.38
C SER A 308 10.95 20.92 4.84
N LEU A 309 10.88 20.54 3.54
CA LEU A 309 11.91 19.70 2.92
C LEU A 309 13.30 20.36 2.85
N LYS A 310 13.35 21.70 2.85
CA LYS A 310 14.63 22.45 2.86
C LYS A 310 15.19 22.62 4.27
N GLU A 311 14.29 22.75 5.24
CA GLU A 311 14.65 23.03 6.62
C GLU A 311 15.04 21.77 7.41
N GLN A 312 14.34 20.66 7.17
CA GLN A 312 14.48 19.42 7.91
C GLN A 312 14.69 18.24 6.94
N PRO A 313 15.78 17.47 7.06
CA PRO A 313 15.97 16.25 6.28
C PRO A 313 14.89 15.20 6.62
N SER A 314 14.65 14.29 5.69
CA SER A 314 13.80 13.12 5.96
C SER A 314 14.37 12.27 7.08
N ASN A 315 13.50 11.64 7.87
CA ASN A 315 13.89 10.71 8.91
C ASN A 315 14.56 9.47 8.29
N ASP A 316 15.70 9.06 8.81
CA ASP A 316 16.50 7.96 8.24
C ASP A 316 15.80 6.60 8.31
N GLU A 317 14.99 6.36 9.34
CA GLU A 317 14.26 5.08 9.52
C GLU A 317 12.97 5.05 8.70
N TRP A 318 12.36 6.21 8.45
CA TRP A 318 11.05 6.37 7.82
C TRP A 318 11.10 7.14 6.51
N ALA A 319 12.27 7.15 5.86
CA ALA A 319 12.50 7.86 4.60
C ALA A 319 11.50 7.46 3.50
N PHE A 320 11.06 6.20 3.48
CA PHE A 320 10.06 5.71 2.52
C PHE A 320 8.69 6.39 2.74
N VAL A 321 8.27 6.55 3.99
CA VAL A 321 6.98 7.19 4.32
C VAL A 321 7.01 8.69 3.95
N ASP A 322 8.13 9.37 4.23
CA ASP A 322 8.31 10.77 3.85
C ASP A 322 8.41 10.97 2.34
N ALA A 323 9.11 10.07 1.63
CA ALA A 323 9.16 10.06 0.16
C ALA A 323 7.78 9.82 -0.46
N MET A 324 6.99 8.92 0.11
CA MET A 324 5.61 8.67 -0.30
C MET A 324 4.74 9.92 -0.09
N ALA A 325 4.86 10.58 1.06
CA ALA A 325 4.16 11.82 1.33
C ALA A 325 4.54 12.92 0.32
N THR A 326 5.83 13.08 0.05
CA THR A 326 6.33 14.05 -0.93
C THR A 326 5.79 13.75 -2.34
N ASN A 327 5.79 12.48 -2.77
CA ASN A 327 5.23 12.09 -4.07
C ASN A 327 3.73 12.40 -4.16
N MET A 328 2.97 12.20 -3.10
CA MET A 328 1.54 12.55 -3.07
C MET A 328 1.31 14.06 -3.12
N ILE A 329 2.12 14.86 -2.43
CA ILE A 329 2.06 16.33 -2.52
C ILE A 329 2.45 16.82 -3.91
N ILE A 330 3.45 16.22 -4.55
CA ILE A 330 3.80 16.51 -5.95
C ILE A 330 2.61 16.20 -6.87
N ALA A 331 1.95 15.07 -6.70
CA ALA A 331 0.79 14.71 -7.50
C ALA A 331 -0.38 15.70 -7.35
N ILE A 332 -0.63 16.19 -6.13
CA ILE A 332 -1.62 17.24 -5.89
C ILE A 332 -1.21 18.56 -6.57
N SER A 333 0.04 18.95 -6.47
CA SER A 333 0.60 20.12 -7.16
C SER A 333 0.50 19.97 -8.68
N ASP A 334 0.90 18.83 -9.22
CA ASP A 334 0.83 18.52 -10.64
C ASP A 334 -0.59 18.61 -11.20
N ARG A 335 -1.56 18.12 -10.44
CA ARG A 335 -2.97 18.23 -10.80
C ARG A 335 -3.38 19.69 -10.97
N LEU A 336 -3.08 20.55 -9.98
CA LEU A 336 -3.39 21.97 -10.05
C LEU A 336 -2.71 22.65 -11.26
N TRP A 337 -1.44 22.32 -11.49
CA TRP A 337 -0.69 22.85 -12.62
C TRP A 337 -1.30 22.41 -13.96
N VAL A 338 -1.60 21.12 -14.13
CA VAL A 338 -2.15 20.58 -15.37
C VAL A 338 -3.54 21.16 -15.66
N GLU A 339 -4.39 21.27 -14.66
CA GLU A 339 -5.74 21.87 -14.79
C GLU A 339 -5.68 23.32 -15.32
N ASN A 340 -4.67 24.09 -14.94
CA ASN A 340 -4.58 25.51 -15.23
C ASN A 340 -3.62 25.88 -16.36
N THR A 341 -2.62 25.04 -16.65
CA THR A 341 -1.56 25.35 -17.62
C THR A 341 -1.32 24.28 -18.67
N GLY A 342 -1.91 23.10 -18.48
CA GLY A 342 -1.71 21.94 -19.37
C GLY A 342 -0.40 21.16 -19.12
N HIS A 343 0.45 21.59 -18.20
CA HIS A 343 1.70 20.89 -17.85
C HIS A 343 1.85 20.73 -16.33
N ARG A 344 2.70 19.81 -15.91
CA ARG A 344 2.98 19.54 -14.49
C ARG A 344 3.80 20.64 -13.83
N THR A 345 3.90 20.57 -12.51
CA THR A 345 4.82 21.38 -11.71
C THR A 345 6.22 21.34 -12.32
N PRO A 346 6.84 22.50 -12.62
CA PRO A 346 8.18 22.52 -13.16
C PRO A 346 9.20 21.91 -12.20
N LEU A 347 10.21 21.23 -12.74
CA LEU A 347 11.22 20.56 -11.95
C LEU A 347 11.91 21.53 -10.96
N GLY A 348 11.95 21.13 -9.69
CA GLY A 348 12.55 21.95 -8.60
C GLY A 348 11.69 23.14 -8.16
N GLN A 349 10.46 23.26 -8.64
CA GLN A 349 9.55 24.37 -8.30
C GLN A 349 8.33 23.93 -7.48
N LEU A 350 8.45 22.84 -6.71
CA LEU A 350 7.40 22.50 -5.75
C LEU A 350 7.18 23.65 -4.77
N GLY A 351 5.92 24.01 -4.54
CA GLY A 351 5.53 25.15 -3.71
C GLY A 351 5.38 26.47 -4.47
N THR A 352 5.66 26.51 -5.78
CA THR A 352 5.33 27.65 -6.65
C THR A 352 4.12 27.33 -7.51
N PHE A 353 3.40 28.35 -7.93
CA PHE A 353 2.22 28.21 -8.77
C PHE A 353 2.25 29.23 -9.91
N TRP A 354 1.51 28.97 -10.99
CA TRP A 354 1.45 29.79 -12.22
C TRP A 354 0.93 31.21 -11.97
N ASP A 355 0.15 31.41 -10.91
CA ASP A 355 -0.46 32.68 -10.50
C ASP A 355 0.34 33.42 -9.42
N ASP A 356 1.48 32.92 -9.03
CA ASP A 356 2.38 33.64 -8.12
C ASP A 356 2.87 34.92 -8.81
N GLN A 357 2.82 36.04 -8.07
CA GLN A 357 3.38 37.30 -8.55
C GLN A 357 4.87 37.09 -8.82
N LYS A 358 5.29 37.33 -10.07
CA LYS A 358 6.73 37.40 -10.36
C LYS A 358 7.30 38.54 -9.54
N ALA A 359 8.28 38.25 -8.69
CA ALA A 359 9.07 39.33 -8.06
C ALA A 359 9.53 40.27 -9.17
N GLU A 360 9.27 41.58 -9.03
CA GLU A 360 9.85 42.58 -9.92
C GLU A 360 11.35 42.36 -9.92
N VAL A 361 11.87 41.87 -11.05
CA VAL A 361 13.33 41.84 -11.25
C VAL A 361 13.72 43.29 -11.26
N GLU A 362 14.40 43.76 -10.22
CA GLU A 362 15.09 45.07 -10.24
C GLU A 362 15.92 45.06 -11.51
N THR A 363 15.46 45.83 -12.49
CA THR A 363 16.23 46.04 -13.71
C THR A 363 17.49 46.78 -13.28
N MET A 364 18.63 46.09 -13.40
CA MET A 364 19.93 46.69 -13.15
C MET A 364 20.02 47.95 -14.04
N ASP A 365 20.05 49.11 -13.40
CA ASP A 365 20.26 50.39 -14.08
C ASP A 365 21.64 50.35 -14.74
N LEU A 366 21.65 50.12 -16.05
CA LEU A 366 22.89 50.10 -16.85
C LEU A 366 23.37 51.50 -17.24
N ASP A 367 22.61 52.54 -16.93
CA ASP A 367 22.99 53.94 -17.30
C ASP A 367 24.17 54.48 -16.49
N GLY A 368 24.58 53.76 -15.41
CA GLY A 368 25.79 54.10 -14.65
C GLY A 368 27.07 53.40 -15.08
N LEU A 369 27.04 52.57 -16.15
CA LEU A 369 28.18 51.77 -16.63
C LEU A 369 28.75 52.21 -17.99
N LEU A 370 28.25 53.32 -18.57
CA LEU A 370 28.80 53.94 -19.80
C LEU A 370 29.55 55.23 -19.52
#